data_6803deb9101ffa4fedce41545e08a74c
#
_entry.id   6803deb9101ffa4fedce41545e08a74c
#
_cell.length_a   1.000
_cell.length_b   1.000
_cell.length_c   1.000
_cell.angle_alpha   90.00
_cell.angle_beta   90.00
_cell.angle_gamma   90.00
#
_symmetry.space_group_name_H-M   'P 1'
#
loop_
_entity.id
_entity.type
_entity.pdbx_description
1 polymer ?
#
loop_
_entity_poly.entity_id
_entity_poly.type
_entity_poly.pdbx_seq_one_letter_code
_entity_poly.pdbx_strand_id
1 'polypeptide(L)'
;MTTPSFDRVEAQASYGIGLQIGQQLQESGLEGLLPEALLAGLRDAMEGNAPTVPVDVIHRALQEVHEKADKVRVERQQALVEEGKTFLEENAKRDDVTTTESGLQFSVLQAGDGPIPSRQDRVRVHYTGRLVDGTVFDSSVERGQPAEFPVSGVIPGWIEALSMMPVGSKWKLYIPHNLAYGERGAGATIPPFSALMFEVELLEIL
;
A
#
# COMPACT_ATOMS: atom_id res chain seq x y z
N MET A 1 23.70 -4.40 33.13
CA MET A 1 23.54 -3.20 32.30
C MET A 1 22.57 -2.30 33.02
N THR A 2 22.97 -1.10 33.41
CA THR A 2 22.08 -0.11 34.06
C THR A 2 21.16 0.45 32.99
N THR A 3 19.84 0.37 33.21
CA THR A 3 18.83 1.01 32.34
C THR A 3 19.13 2.50 32.26
N PRO A 4 19.22 3.11 31.09
CA PRO A 4 19.44 4.55 30.96
C PRO A 4 18.33 5.33 31.66
N SER A 5 18.67 6.35 32.41
CA SER A 5 17.69 7.31 32.94
C SER A 5 17.31 8.29 31.82
N PHE A 6 15.99 8.50 31.60
CA PHE A 6 15.45 9.42 30.59
C PHE A 6 14.93 10.73 31.23
N ASP A 7 15.48 11.12 32.33
CA ASP A 7 15.04 12.33 33.10
C ASP A 7 15.52 13.65 32.46
N ARG A 8 16.53 13.59 31.61
CA ARG A 8 17.13 14.76 30.95
C ARG A 8 16.62 14.88 29.49
N VAL A 9 16.47 16.10 29.03
CA VAL A 9 16.01 16.42 27.67
C VAL A 9 16.91 15.79 26.61
N GLU A 10 18.24 15.81 26.81
CA GLU A 10 19.19 15.20 25.87
C GLU A 10 19.04 13.69 25.80
N ALA A 11 18.71 13.02 26.91
CA ALA A 11 18.48 11.57 26.92
C ALA A 11 17.17 11.23 26.21
N GLN A 12 16.12 12.02 26.40
CA GLN A 12 14.83 11.87 25.69
C GLN A 12 14.99 12.10 24.20
N ALA A 13 15.72 13.14 23.78
CA ALA A 13 16.01 13.43 22.37
C ALA A 13 16.82 12.31 21.72
N SER A 14 17.86 11.81 22.41
CA SER A 14 18.68 10.69 21.91
C SER A 14 17.85 9.41 21.72
N TYR A 15 16.95 9.12 22.64
CA TYR A 15 16.02 7.99 22.51
C TYR A 15 15.07 8.17 21.32
N GLY A 16 14.52 9.39 21.13
CA GLY A 16 13.67 9.72 19.99
C GLY A 16 14.38 9.55 18.65
N ILE A 17 15.65 9.98 18.54
CA ILE A 17 16.49 9.76 17.36
C ILE A 17 16.69 8.25 17.12
N GLY A 18 16.97 7.49 18.19
CA GLY A 18 17.12 6.04 18.11
C GLY A 18 15.85 5.34 17.58
N LEU A 19 14.66 5.78 18.02
CA LEU A 19 13.38 5.27 17.50
C LEU A 19 13.23 5.56 16.01
N GLN A 20 13.55 6.78 15.56
CA GLN A 20 13.46 7.15 14.13
C GLN A 20 14.39 6.31 13.27
N ILE A 21 15.65 6.12 13.70
CA ILE A 21 16.61 5.25 13.00
C ILE A 21 16.09 3.81 12.96
N GLY A 22 15.58 3.28 14.07
CA GLY A 22 15.03 1.93 14.13
C GLY A 22 13.85 1.72 13.18
N GLN A 23 12.93 2.68 13.11
CA GLN A 23 11.80 2.67 12.17
C GLN A 23 12.28 2.70 10.72
N GLN A 24 13.22 3.58 10.38
CA GLN A 24 13.79 3.69 9.04
C GLN A 24 14.51 2.40 8.60
N LEU A 25 15.24 1.75 9.50
CA LEU A 25 15.87 0.46 9.24
C LEU A 25 14.84 -0.65 9.01
N GLN A 26 13.75 -0.66 9.77
CA GLN A 26 12.63 -1.59 9.59
C GLN A 26 11.96 -1.41 8.22
N GLU A 27 11.70 -0.15 7.82
CA GLU A 27 11.11 0.19 6.52
C GLU A 27 12.03 -0.13 5.34
N SER A 28 13.35 -0.11 5.55
CA SER A 28 14.33 -0.46 4.51
C SER A 28 14.36 -1.95 4.15
N GLY A 29 13.69 -2.82 4.93
CA GLY A 29 13.65 -4.26 4.70
C GLY A 29 14.96 -4.98 5.00
N LEU A 30 15.91 -4.34 5.69
CA LEU A 30 17.16 -4.94 6.14
C LEU A 30 16.91 -5.85 7.35
N GLU A 31 16.87 -7.14 7.12
CA GLU A 31 16.66 -8.14 8.17
C GLU A 31 17.97 -8.60 8.82
N GLY A 32 17.90 -9.06 10.07
CA GLY A 32 19.02 -9.66 10.79
C GLY A 32 20.04 -8.65 11.32
N LEU A 33 19.76 -7.35 11.30
CA LEU A 33 20.62 -6.35 11.92
C LEU A 33 20.66 -6.55 13.45
N LEU A 34 21.86 -6.44 14.03
CA LEU A 34 22.08 -6.61 15.46
C LEU A 34 22.12 -5.25 16.16
N PRO A 35 21.17 -4.95 17.08
CA PRO A 35 21.10 -3.65 17.77
C PRO A 35 22.39 -3.29 18.50
N GLU A 36 23.07 -4.25 19.11
CA GLU A 36 24.32 -4.02 19.84
C GLU A 36 25.46 -3.60 18.90
N ALA A 37 25.55 -4.20 17.70
CA ALA A 37 26.53 -3.83 16.70
C ALA A 37 26.24 -2.44 16.11
N LEU A 38 24.97 -2.11 15.88
CA LEU A 38 24.54 -0.79 15.45
C LEU A 38 24.92 0.30 16.48
N LEU A 39 24.65 0.05 17.76
CA LEU A 39 25.01 0.95 18.84
C LEU A 39 26.54 1.14 18.96
N ALA A 40 27.33 0.08 18.76
CA ALA A 40 28.79 0.16 18.76
C ALA A 40 29.30 1.06 17.61
N GLY A 41 28.81 0.84 16.38
CA GLY A 41 29.16 1.68 15.23
C GLY A 41 28.74 3.14 15.40
N LEU A 42 27.55 3.38 15.97
CA LEU A 42 27.10 4.74 16.29
C LEU A 42 28.02 5.42 17.31
N ARG A 43 28.44 4.70 18.34
CA ARG A 43 29.39 5.21 19.36
C ARG A 43 30.72 5.57 18.74
N ASP A 44 31.31 4.67 17.96
CA ASP A 44 32.58 4.91 17.27
C ASP A 44 32.51 6.18 16.40
N ALA A 45 31.42 6.33 15.64
CA ALA A 45 31.21 7.51 14.81
C ALA A 45 31.07 8.81 15.62
N MET A 46 30.36 8.81 16.75
CA MET A 46 30.15 9.99 17.60
C MET A 46 31.39 10.38 18.35
N GLU A 47 32.24 9.44 18.73
CA GLU A 47 33.49 9.66 19.46
C GLU A 47 34.68 9.92 18.54
N GLY A 48 34.52 9.77 17.20
CA GLY A 48 35.59 9.94 16.24
C GLY A 48 36.62 8.80 16.26
N ASN A 49 36.23 7.63 16.77
CA ASN A 49 37.06 6.44 16.81
C ASN A 49 37.28 5.84 15.43
N ALA A 50 38.39 5.17 15.23
CA ALA A 50 38.56 4.34 14.05
C ALA A 50 37.57 3.16 14.08
N PRO A 51 37.03 2.76 12.91
CA PRO A 51 36.10 1.63 12.86
C PRO A 51 36.70 0.35 13.45
N THR A 52 35.98 -0.29 14.37
CA THR A 52 36.36 -1.57 14.96
C THR A 52 36.40 -2.71 13.93
N VAL A 53 35.57 -2.62 12.89
CA VAL A 53 35.52 -3.55 11.77
C VAL A 53 36.20 -2.90 10.55
N PRO A 54 37.08 -3.62 9.80
CA PRO A 54 37.72 -3.09 8.60
C PRO A 54 36.68 -2.59 7.57
N VAL A 55 36.94 -1.46 6.94
CA VAL A 55 36.00 -0.78 6.03
C VAL A 55 35.58 -1.67 4.85
N ASP A 56 36.53 -2.45 4.30
CA ASP A 56 36.23 -3.39 3.22
C ASP A 56 35.29 -4.54 3.64
N VAL A 57 35.39 -4.96 4.91
CA VAL A 57 34.48 -5.96 5.50
C VAL A 57 33.09 -5.35 5.69
N ILE A 58 33.02 -4.10 6.16
CA ILE A 58 31.73 -3.38 6.30
C ILE A 58 31.05 -3.26 4.95
N HIS A 59 31.77 -2.83 3.90
CA HIS A 59 31.18 -2.68 2.56
C HIS A 59 30.63 -3.99 2.02
N ARG A 60 31.37 -5.09 2.14
CA ARG A 60 30.89 -6.42 1.71
C ARG A 60 29.66 -6.87 2.49
N ALA A 61 29.67 -6.72 3.79
CA ALA A 61 28.52 -7.08 4.63
C ALA A 61 27.26 -6.25 4.30
N LEU A 62 27.40 -4.94 4.08
CA LEU A 62 26.31 -4.08 3.64
C LEU A 62 25.77 -4.51 2.27
N GLN A 63 26.65 -4.83 1.33
CA GLN A 63 26.23 -5.33 0.01
C GLN A 63 25.44 -6.63 0.13
N GLU A 64 25.92 -7.60 0.90
CA GLU A 64 25.23 -8.88 1.10
C GLU A 64 23.85 -8.72 1.74
N VAL A 65 23.72 -7.82 2.73
CA VAL A 65 22.45 -7.55 3.39
C VAL A 65 21.47 -6.87 2.43
N HIS A 66 21.95 -5.90 1.61
CA HIS A 66 21.11 -5.25 0.60
C HIS A 66 20.66 -6.22 -0.50
N GLU A 67 21.55 -7.07 -1.00
CA GLU A 67 21.21 -8.08 -2.00
C GLU A 67 20.15 -9.08 -1.49
N LYS A 68 20.24 -9.47 -0.21
CA LYS A 68 19.21 -10.29 0.42
C LYS A 68 17.85 -9.57 0.50
N ALA A 69 17.87 -8.33 0.99
CA ALA A 69 16.64 -7.53 1.10
C ALA A 69 15.98 -7.33 -0.27
N ASP A 70 16.77 -7.05 -1.30
CA ASP A 70 16.30 -6.90 -2.67
C ASP A 70 15.66 -8.18 -3.22
N LYS A 71 16.29 -9.34 -2.98
CA LYS A 71 15.72 -10.65 -3.38
C LYS A 71 14.36 -10.88 -2.73
N VAL A 72 14.27 -10.73 -1.40
CA VAL A 72 13.01 -10.91 -0.66
C VAL A 72 11.95 -9.95 -1.17
N ARG A 73 12.32 -8.69 -1.45
CA ARG A 73 11.41 -7.70 -2.02
C ARG A 73 10.89 -8.12 -3.39
N VAL A 74 11.76 -8.56 -4.29
CA VAL A 74 11.38 -9.00 -5.64
C VAL A 74 10.49 -10.24 -5.58
N GLU A 75 10.83 -11.23 -4.76
CA GLU A 75 10.04 -12.44 -4.57
C GLU A 75 8.63 -12.10 -4.03
N ARG A 76 8.55 -11.20 -3.05
CA ARG A 76 7.26 -10.73 -2.51
C ARG A 76 6.42 -10.00 -3.56
N GLN A 77 7.05 -9.14 -4.38
CA GLN A 77 6.36 -8.45 -5.46
C GLN A 77 5.83 -9.43 -6.51
N GLN A 78 6.64 -10.41 -6.90
CA GLN A 78 6.21 -11.45 -7.84
C GLN A 78 5.05 -12.29 -7.28
N ALA A 79 5.10 -12.62 -6.00
CA ALA A 79 4.01 -13.34 -5.35
C ALA A 79 2.70 -12.55 -5.38
N LEU A 80 2.74 -11.24 -5.11
CA LEU A 80 1.55 -10.36 -5.17
C LEU A 80 0.99 -10.23 -6.59
N VAL A 81 1.86 -10.13 -7.60
CA VAL A 81 1.43 -10.13 -9.01
C VAL A 81 0.70 -11.41 -9.36
N GLU A 82 1.27 -12.57 -9.00
CA GLU A 82 0.68 -13.87 -9.31
C GLU A 82 -0.61 -14.12 -8.52
N GLU A 83 -0.66 -13.71 -7.24
CA GLU A 83 -1.87 -13.77 -6.43
C GLU A 83 -3.00 -12.94 -7.06
N GLY A 84 -2.71 -11.68 -7.42
CA GLY A 84 -3.68 -10.79 -8.06
C GLY A 84 -4.16 -11.33 -9.40
N LYS A 85 -3.26 -11.88 -10.22
CA LYS A 85 -3.59 -12.50 -11.51
C LYS A 85 -4.48 -13.73 -11.33
N THR A 86 -4.08 -14.66 -10.47
CA THR A 86 -4.86 -15.87 -10.17
C THR A 86 -6.26 -15.52 -9.67
N PHE A 87 -6.33 -14.56 -8.74
CA PHE A 87 -7.61 -14.07 -8.22
C PHE A 87 -8.52 -13.55 -9.34
N LEU A 88 -7.99 -12.69 -10.23
CA LEU A 88 -8.78 -12.12 -11.34
C LEU A 88 -9.18 -13.18 -12.38
N GLU A 89 -8.31 -14.14 -12.69
CA GLU A 89 -8.62 -15.26 -13.59
C GLU A 89 -9.75 -16.15 -13.04
N GLU A 90 -9.72 -16.44 -11.74
CA GLU A 90 -10.80 -17.20 -11.10
C GLU A 90 -12.09 -16.38 -11.00
N ASN A 91 -11.99 -15.10 -10.67
CA ASN A 91 -13.13 -14.22 -10.55
C ASN A 91 -13.86 -14.03 -11.92
N ALA A 92 -13.11 -13.98 -13.01
CA ALA A 92 -13.67 -13.87 -14.38
C ALA A 92 -14.53 -15.06 -14.80
N LYS A 93 -14.41 -16.22 -14.13
CA LYS A 93 -15.23 -17.43 -14.44
C LYS A 93 -16.63 -17.36 -13.84
N ARG A 94 -16.90 -16.38 -13.02
CA ARG A 94 -18.20 -16.21 -12.37
C ARG A 94 -19.20 -15.60 -13.35
N ASP A 95 -20.41 -16.11 -13.37
CA ASP A 95 -21.48 -15.67 -14.27
C ASP A 95 -21.94 -14.22 -13.99
N ASP A 96 -21.75 -13.72 -12.75
CA ASP A 96 -22.15 -12.39 -12.34
C ASP A 96 -21.03 -11.32 -12.54
N VAL A 97 -19.89 -11.71 -13.09
CA VAL A 97 -18.75 -10.84 -13.32
C VAL A 97 -18.59 -10.50 -14.79
N THR A 98 -18.51 -9.20 -15.06
CA THR A 98 -18.17 -8.67 -16.39
C THR A 98 -16.71 -8.21 -16.37
N THR A 99 -15.97 -8.60 -17.41
CA THR A 99 -14.57 -8.15 -17.63
C THR A 99 -14.53 -7.20 -18.82
N THR A 100 -13.92 -6.04 -18.65
CA THR A 100 -13.71 -5.06 -19.73
C THR A 100 -12.41 -5.34 -20.51
N GLU A 101 -12.22 -4.65 -21.64
CA GLU A 101 -10.99 -4.76 -22.46
C GLU A 101 -9.71 -4.34 -21.69
N SER A 102 -9.83 -3.42 -20.72
CA SER A 102 -8.71 -2.97 -19.89
C SER A 102 -8.29 -4.01 -18.83
N GLY A 103 -9.13 -5.02 -18.57
CA GLY A 103 -8.97 -6.00 -17.50
C GLY A 103 -9.67 -5.62 -16.20
N LEU A 104 -10.39 -4.48 -16.15
CA LEU A 104 -11.28 -4.19 -15.03
C LEU A 104 -12.38 -5.24 -14.98
N GLN A 105 -12.69 -5.74 -13.78
CA GLN A 105 -13.83 -6.62 -13.58
C GLN A 105 -14.82 -5.99 -12.61
N PHE A 106 -16.10 -6.23 -12.83
CA PHE A 106 -17.15 -5.76 -11.93
C PHE A 106 -18.35 -6.70 -11.88
N SER A 107 -19.05 -6.67 -10.77
CA SER A 107 -20.39 -7.25 -10.63
C SER A 107 -21.36 -6.18 -10.12
N VAL A 108 -22.58 -6.20 -10.67
CA VAL A 108 -23.65 -5.26 -10.30
C VAL A 108 -24.39 -5.84 -9.11
N LEU A 109 -24.22 -5.24 -7.92
CA LEU A 109 -24.95 -5.63 -6.71
C LEU A 109 -26.35 -5.01 -6.68
N GLN A 110 -26.46 -3.77 -7.17
CA GLN A 110 -27.69 -3.02 -7.33
C GLN A 110 -27.59 -2.17 -8.59
N ALA A 111 -28.57 -2.27 -9.45
CA ALA A 111 -28.69 -1.41 -10.63
C ALA A 111 -29.35 -0.08 -10.24
N GLY A 112 -28.75 1.02 -10.65
CA GLY A 112 -29.35 2.35 -10.62
C GLY A 112 -29.99 2.70 -11.97
N ASP A 113 -30.77 3.75 -11.98
CA ASP A 113 -31.46 4.28 -13.16
C ASP A 113 -31.17 5.76 -13.41
N GLY A 114 -30.29 6.36 -12.60
CA GLY A 114 -29.90 7.75 -12.73
C GLY A 114 -28.91 8.00 -13.88
N PRO A 115 -28.45 9.25 -14.05
CA PRO A 115 -27.47 9.60 -15.06
C PRO A 115 -26.10 8.94 -14.78
N ILE A 116 -25.32 8.75 -15.84
CA ILE A 116 -23.95 8.24 -15.76
C ILE A 116 -22.98 9.44 -15.72
N PRO A 117 -22.06 9.50 -14.75
CA PRO A 117 -21.11 10.61 -14.67
C PRO A 117 -20.11 10.63 -15.84
N SER A 118 -19.72 11.83 -16.23
CA SER A 118 -18.62 12.07 -17.14
C SER A 118 -17.30 12.22 -16.37
N ARG A 119 -16.16 12.17 -17.09
CA ARG A 119 -14.84 12.42 -16.47
C ARG A 119 -14.66 13.80 -15.86
N GLN A 120 -15.50 14.77 -16.23
CA GLN A 120 -15.43 16.17 -15.79
C GLN A 120 -16.25 16.40 -14.51
N ASP A 121 -17.11 15.45 -14.17
CA ASP A 121 -18.01 15.56 -13.04
C ASP A 121 -17.29 15.26 -11.71
N ARG A 122 -17.92 15.71 -10.65
CA ARG A 122 -17.64 15.26 -9.29
C ARG A 122 -18.75 14.31 -8.85
N VAL A 123 -18.41 13.33 -8.09
CA VAL A 123 -19.37 12.34 -7.60
C VAL A 123 -19.28 12.23 -6.08
N ARG A 124 -20.41 11.87 -5.47
CA ARG A 124 -20.50 11.46 -4.08
C ARG A 124 -20.78 9.97 -4.02
N VAL A 125 -19.95 9.25 -3.26
CA VAL A 125 -19.99 7.79 -3.20
C VAL A 125 -19.86 7.29 -1.77
N HIS A 126 -20.43 6.11 -1.49
CA HIS A 126 -19.95 5.25 -0.44
C HIS A 126 -19.05 4.16 -1.03
N TYR A 127 -17.99 3.81 -0.32
CA TYR A 127 -17.12 2.73 -0.75
C TYR A 127 -16.43 2.03 0.41
N THR A 128 -16.02 0.79 0.15
CA THR A 128 -15.09 0.02 1.00
C THR A 128 -14.06 -0.64 0.11
N GLY A 129 -12.80 -0.30 0.31
CA GLY A 129 -11.65 -0.86 -0.40
C GLY A 129 -10.96 -1.96 0.40
N ARG A 130 -10.64 -3.07 -0.27
CA ARG A 130 -10.01 -4.26 0.31
C ARG A 130 -8.89 -4.77 -0.59
N LEU A 131 -7.88 -5.35 0.04
CA LEU A 131 -6.92 -6.23 -0.64
C LEU A 131 -7.59 -7.57 -0.97
N VAL A 132 -6.92 -8.39 -1.79
CA VAL A 132 -7.41 -9.71 -2.21
C VAL A 132 -7.59 -10.65 -1.02
N ASP A 133 -6.76 -10.52 0.03
CA ASP A 133 -6.87 -11.27 1.29
C ASP A 133 -8.05 -10.83 2.18
N GLY A 134 -8.80 -9.80 1.76
CA GLY A 134 -9.95 -9.25 2.48
C GLY A 134 -9.61 -8.11 3.44
N THR A 135 -8.33 -7.77 3.64
CA THR A 135 -7.91 -6.66 4.50
C THR A 135 -8.50 -5.34 4.02
N VAL A 136 -9.27 -4.66 4.86
CA VAL A 136 -9.82 -3.32 4.58
C VAL A 136 -8.70 -2.29 4.71
N PHE A 137 -8.48 -1.52 3.66
CA PHE A 137 -7.51 -0.43 3.72
C PHE A 137 -8.15 0.96 3.77
N ASP A 138 -9.39 1.08 3.31
CA ASP A 138 -10.15 2.33 3.40
C ASP A 138 -11.65 2.08 3.26
N SER A 139 -12.47 2.82 4.05
CA SER A 139 -13.92 2.71 4.01
C SER A 139 -14.62 4.00 4.41
N SER A 140 -15.37 4.59 3.50
CA SER A 140 -16.24 5.74 3.79
C SER A 140 -17.44 5.31 4.65
N VAL A 141 -17.84 4.05 4.55
CA VAL A 141 -18.94 3.48 5.35
C VAL A 141 -18.55 3.39 6.83
N GLU A 142 -17.33 2.93 7.11
CA GLU A 142 -16.80 2.87 8.49
C GLU A 142 -16.62 4.29 9.09
N ARG A 143 -16.27 5.28 8.25
CA ARG A 143 -16.21 6.69 8.68
C ARG A 143 -17.59 7.33 8.89
N GLY A 144 -18.67 6.68 8.44
CA GLY A 144 -20.02 7.21 8.55
C GLY A 144 -20.30 8.42 7.66
N GLN A 145 -19.45 8.71 6.68
CA GLN A 145 -19.58 9.86 5.76
C GLN A 145 -19.25 9.45 4.33
N PRO A 146 -20.11 9.80 3.33
CA PRO A 146 -19.78 9.64 1.93
C PRO A 146 -18.52 10.43 1.57
N ALA A 147 -17.82 9.98 0.57
CA ALA A 147 -16.67 10.67 0.02
C ALA A 147 -17.01 11.36 -1.31
N GLU A 148 -16.33 12.47 -1.59
CA GLU A 148 -16.53 13.25 -2.81
C GLU A 148 -15.22 13.30 -3.61
N PHE A 149 -15.29 12.90 -4.87
CA PHE A 149 -14.14 12.87 -5.76
C PHE A 149 -14.46 13.51 -7.10
N PRO A 150 -13.51 14.22 -7.74
CA PRO A 150 -13.57 14.43 -9.18
C PRO A 150 -13.32 13.08 -9.87
N VAL A 151 -14.16 12.71 -10.84
CA VAL A 151 -14.04 11.44 -11.56
C VAL A 151 -12.66 11.28 -12.19
N SER A 152 -12.06 12.36 -12.67
CA SER A 152 -10.70 12.34 -13.24
C SER A 152 -9.58 12.24 -12.21
N GLY A 153 -9.87 12.35 -10.91
CA GLY A 153 -8.88 12.41 -9.84
C GLY A 153 -8.66 11.09 -9.08
N VAL A 154 -9.35 10.02 -9.48
CA VAL A 154 -9.24 8.71 -8.85
C VAL A 154 -8.42 7.74 -9.71
N ILE A 155 -8.18 6.52 -9.23
CA ILE A 155 -7.42 5.48 -9.97
C ILE A 155 -8.10 5.12 -11.29
N PRO A 156 -7.35 4.69 -12.33
CA PRO A 156 -7.90 4.42 -13.67
C PRO A 156 -9.10 3.45 -13.66
N GLY A 157 -9.06 2.39 -12.85
CA GLY A 157 -10.17 1.45 -12.74
C GLY A 157 -11.46 2.09 -12.21
N TRP A 158 -11.37 3.07 -11.33
CA TRP A 158 -12.54 3.82 -10.86
C TRP A 158 -13.05 4.79 -11.91
N ILE A 159 -12.16 5.47 -12.65
CA ILE A 159 -12.56 6.36 -13.77
C ILE A 159 -13.37 5.58 -14.78
N GLU A 160 -12.92 4.38 -15.14
CA GLU A 160 -13.60 3.51 -16.09
C GLU A 160 -14.95 3.03 -15.54
N ALA A 161 -14.97 2.50 -14.31
CA ALA A 161 -16.20 2.01 -13.68
C ALA A 161 -17.26 3.12 -13.54
N LEU A 162 -16.91 4.28 -12.99
CA LEU A 162 -17.82 5.39 -12.80
C LEU A 162 -18.38 5.93 -14.12
N SER A 163 -17.61 5.86 -15.22
CA SER A 163 -18.07 6.26 -16.56
C SER A 163 -19.08 5.29 -17.19
N MET A 164 -19.36 4.16 -16.54
CA MET A 164 -20.38 3.17 -16.94
C MET A 164 -21.48 2.99 -15.90
N MET A 165 -21.30 3.53 -14.71
CA MET A 165 -22.13 3.26 -13.54
C MET A 165 -23.24 4.32 -13.38
N PRO A 166 -24.54 3.98 -13.53
CA PRO A 166 -25.63 4.92 -13.29
C PRO A 166 -25.71 5.31 -11.81
N VAL A 167 -26.11 6.54 -11.53
CA VAL A 167 -26.42 6.98 -10.16
C VAL A 167 -27.50 6.09 -9.53
N GLY A 168 -27.34 5.76 -8.25
CA GLY A 168 -28.16 4.80 -7.51
C GLY A 168 -27.65 3.36 -7.63
N SER A 169 -26.60 3.11 -8.42
CA SER A 169 -26.00 1.78 -8.51
C SER A 169 -25.06 1.49 -7.36
N LYS A 170 -24.93 0.19 -7.05
CA LYS A 170 -23.92 -0.36 -6.17
C LYS A 170 -23.20 -1.50 -6.89
N TRP A 171 -21.91 -1.34 -7.08
CA TRP A 171 -21.08 -2.29 -7.82
C TRP A 171 -19.95 -2.82 -6.95
N LYS A 172 -19.53 -4.03 -7.23
CA LYS A 172 -18.27 -4.57 -6.72
C LYS A 172 -17.26 -4.58 -7.85
N LEU A 173 -16.15 -3.87 -7.65
CA LEU A 173 -15.07 -3.73 -8.60
C LEU A 173 -13.90 -4.62 -8.19
N TYR A 174 -13.24 -5.23 -9.17
CA TYR A 174 -12.02 -6.00 -9.00
C TYR A 174 -11.00 -5.44 -9.98
N ILE A 175 -10.00 -4.76 -9.43
CA ILE A 175 -9.13 -3.86 -10.19
C ILE A 175 -7.73 -4.44 -10.22
N PRO A 176 -7.17 -4.78 -11.39
CA PRO A 176 -5.78 -5.20 -11.50
C PRO A 176 -4.86 -4.03 -11.12
N HIS A 177 -3.66 -4.35 -10.61
CA HIS A 177 -2.74 -3.36 -10.07
C HIS A 177 -2.40 -2.20 -11.04
N ASN A 178 -2.32 -2.49 -12.35
CA ASN A 178 -2.03 -1.48 -13.39
C ASN A 178 -3.16 -0.45 -13.58
N LEU A 179 -4.39 -0.75 -13.17
CA LEU A 179 -5.52 0.18 -13.11
C LEU A 179 -5.76 0.74 -11.70
N ALA A 180 -4.87 0.42 -10.75
CA ALA A 180 -4.89 0.88 -9.36
C ALA A 180 -3.63 1.70 -9.06
N TYR A 181 -2.82 1.27 -8.07
CA TYR A 181 -1.62 2.00 -7.64
C TYR A 181 -0.31 1.46 -8.23
N GLY A 182 -0.38 0.44 -9.10
CA GLY A 182 0.74 -0.09 -9.88
C GLY A 182 1.91 -0.59 -9.03
N GLU A 183 3.11 -0.30 -9.52
CA GLU A 183 4.38 -0.74 -8.93
C GLU A 183 4.74 -0.02 -7.62
N ARG A 184 4.07 1.08 -7.30
CA ARG A 184 4.38 1.90 -6.12
C ARG A 184 3.56 1.52 -4.91
N GLY A 185 2.35 0.95 -5.13
CA GLY A 185 1.37 0.81 -4.06
C GLY A 185 0.89 2.17 -3.54
N ALA A 186 0.31 2.19 -2.35
CA ALA A 186 -0.12 3.43 -1.70
C ALA A 186 -0.01 3.35 -0.17
N GLY A 187 0.72 4.30 0.40
CA GLY A 187 0.98 4.35 1.83
C GLY A 187 1.61 3.07 2.37
N ALA A 188 1.33 2.76 3.64
CA ALA A 188 1.79 1.53 4.30
C ALA A 188 0.80 0.35 4.11
N THR A 189 -0.40 0.62 3.59
CA THR A 189 -1.53 -0.34 3.59
C THR A 189 -1.75 -1.04 2.26
N ILE A 190 -1.35 -0.44 1.15
CA ILE A 190 -1.50 -1.05 -0.18
C ILE A 190 -0.11 -1.37 -0.74
N PRO A 191 0.32 -2.63 -0.69
CA PRO A 191 1.60 -3.05 -1.23
C PRO A 191 1.72 -2.78 -2.74
N PRO A 192 2.94 -2.65 -3.29
CA PRO A 192 3.18 -2.67 -4.73
C PRO A 192 2.52 -3.86 -5.42
N PHE A 193 2.05 -3.66 -6.65
CA PHE A 193 1.45 -4.70 -7.50
C PHE A 193 0.17 -5.35 -6.96
N SER A 194 -0.47 -4.78 -5.96
CA SER A 194 -1.71 -5.33 -5.39
C SER A 194 -2.90 -5.14 -6.32
N ALA A 195 -3.61 -6.22 -6.61
CA ALA A 195 -4.98 -6.13 -7.11
C ALA A 195 -5.91 -5.69 -5.97
N LEU A 196 -6.93 -4.92 -6.30
CA LEU A 196 -7.83 -4.32 -5.31
C LEU A 196 -9.27 -4.72 -5.55
N MET A 197 -10.02 -4.85 -4.47
CA MET A 197 -11.47 -4.99 -4.50
C MET A 197 -12.11 -3.73 -3.90
N PHE A 198 -13.16 -3.23 -4.53
CA PHE A 198 -13.98 -2.16 -3.99
C PHE A 198 -15.46 -2.51 -4.08
N GLU A 199 -16.19 -2.23 -3.04
CA GLU A 199 -17.64 -2.09 -3.10
C GLU A 199 -17.93 -0.59 -3.17
N VAL A 200 -18.59 -0.15 -4.24
CA VAL A 200 -18.84 1.27 -4.54
C VAL A 200 -20.33 1.47 -4.75
N GLU A 201 -20.91 2.45 -4.06
CA GLU A 201 -22.26 2.92 -4.23
C GLU A 201 -22.21 4.38 -4.72
N LEU A 202 -22.71 4.62 -5.92
CA LEU A 202 -22.77 5.95 -6.53
C LEU A 202 -24.05 6.64 -6.12
N LEU A 203 -23.92 7.65 -5.25
CA LEU A 203 -25.06 8.34 -4.65
C LEU A 203 -25.58 9.47 -5.54
N GLU A 204 -24.69 10.33 -6.02
CA GLU A 204 -25.07 11.49 -6.86
C GLU A 204 -23.88 12.05 -7.65
N ILE A 205 -24.21 12.83 -8.68
CA ILE A 205 -23.30 13.70 -9.43
C ILE A 205 -23.48 15.11 -8.85
N LEU A 206 -22.34 15.80 -8.54
CA LEU A 206 -22.30 17.10 -7.86
C LEU A 206 -22.11 18.25 -8.84
#